data_bc2ffbdad3550199e9f2adbc8bbb3ab4
#
_entry.id   bc2ffbdad3550199e9f2adbc8bbb3ab4
#
_cell.length_a   1.000
_cell.length_b   1.000
_cell.length_c   1.000
_cell.angle_alpha   90.00
_cell.angle_beta   90.00
_cell.angle_gamma   90.00
#
_symmetry.space_group_name_H-M   'P 1'
#
loop_
_entity.id
_entity.type
_entity.pdbx_description
1 polymer ?
#
loop_
_entity_poly.entity_id
_entity_poly.type
_entity_poly.pdbx_seq_one_letter_code
_entity_poly.pdbx_strand_id
1 'polypeptide(L)'
;MRLLRVVRSPIAAKKWRAFFDDGTHTDFGDATMEDYTQHGDEKRRESYRARHRKDLETGDPRRAGYLSYYLLWGDSRSLASNIRAYKKRFSM
;
A
#
# COMPACT_ATOMS: atom_id res chain seq x y z
N MET A 1 2.61 -15.26 7.85
CA MET A 1 2.49 -13.90 8.38
C MET A 1 1.16 -13.30 7.96
N ARG A 2 0.56 -12.49 8.83
CA ARG A 2 -0.76 -11.91 8.56
C ARG A 2 -0.71 -10.38 8.70
N LEU A 3 -1.37 -9.70 7.75
CA LEU A 3 -1.67 -8.28 7.88
C LEU A 3 -2.91 -8.14 8.77
N LEU A 4 -2.73 -7.53 9.93
CA LEU A 4 -3.81 -7.42 10.93
C LEU A 4 -4.75 -6.26 10.66
N ARG A 5 -4.19 -5.07 10.42
CA ARG A 5 -4.98 -3.87 10.16
C ARG A 5 -4.13 -2.78 9.52
N VAL A 6 -4.83 -1.84 8.87
CA VAL A 6 -4.24 -0.62 8.34
C VAL A 6 -5.00 0.55 8.96
N VAL A 7 -4.27 1.44 9.63
CA VAL A 7 -4.85 2.60 10.31
C VAL A 7 -4.09 3.86 9.90
N ARG A 8 -4.60 5.02 10.25
CA ARG A 8 -3.87 6.27 10.00
C ARG A 8 -2.55 6.25 10.72
N SER A 9 -1.48 6.66 10.00
CA SER A 9 -0.16 6.74 10.59
C SER A 9 -0.06 7.89 11.59
N PRO A 10 0.60 7.70 12.73
CA PRO A 10 0.90 8.80 13.64
C PRO A 10 2.04 9.68 13.12
N ILE A 11 2.74 9.25 12.05
CA ILE A 11 3.82 10.01 11.44
C ILE A 11 3.21 10.98 10.42
N ALA A 12 3.44 12.28 10.58
CA ALA A 12 2.81 13.31 9.75
C ALA A 12 3.13 13.17 8.26
N ALA A 13 4.32 12.68 7.91
CA ALA A 13 4.75 12.50 6.52
C ALA A 13 4.14 11.28 5.83
N LYS A 14 3.45 10.40 6.58
CA LYS A 14 2.90 9.14 6.07
C LYS A 14 1.38 9.11 6.24
N LYS A 15 0.69 8.42 5.30
CA LYS A 15 -0.78 8.31 5.35
C LYS A 15 -1.24 7.21 6.28
N TRP A 16 -0.64 6.03 6.18
CA TRP A 16 -1.15 4.82 6.81
C TRP A 16 -0.07 4.03 7.52
N ARG A 17 -0.50 3.24 8.49
CA ARG A 17 0.33 2.28 9.20
C ARG A 17 -0.30 0.89 9.10
N ALA A 18 0.47 -0.06 8.57
CA ALA A 18 0.07 -1.47 8.50
C ALA A 18 0.68 -2.22 9.67
N PHE A 19 -0.14 -2.99 10.38
CA PHE A 19 0.31 -3.85 11.49
C PHE A 19 0.30 -5.30 11.06
N PHE A 20 1.37 -6.02 11.40
CA PHE A 20 1.53 -7.44 11.09
C PHE A 20 1.53 -8.27 12.37
N ASP A 21 1.22 -9.57 12.23
CA ASP A 21 1.08 -10.48 13.37
C ASP A 21 2.40 -10.88 14.03
N ASP A 22 3.53 -10.52 13.42
CA ASP A 22 4.86 -10.71 14.02
C ASP A 22 5.27 -9.55 14.96
N GLY A 23 4.36 -8.62 15.22
CA GLY A 23 4.60 -7.46 16.07
C GLY A 23 5.23 -6.27 15.36
N THR A 24 5.51 -6.38 14.06
CA THR A 24 6.06 -5.27 13.27
C THR A 24 4.97 -4.40 12.68
N HIS A 25 5.35 -3.18 12.28
CA HIS A 25 4.47 -2.31 11.52
C HIS A 25 5.28 -1.58 10.44
N THR A 26 4.57 -1.06 9.43
CA THR A 26 5.18 -0.29 8.35
C THR A 26 4.31 0.93 8.07
N ASP A 27 4.93 2.11 8.10
CA ASP A 27 4.26 3.33 7.67
C ASP A 27 4.48 3.52 6.17
N PHE A 28 3.41 3.86 5.45
CA PHE A 28 3.48 3.97 4.00
C PHE A 28 2.54 5.06 3.46
N GLY A 29 2.81 5.46 2.21
CA GLY A 29 2.06 6.51 1.54
C GLY A 29 2.57 7.90 1.89
N ASP A 30 2.92 8.70 0.87
CA ASP A 30 3.35 10.07 1.05
C ASP A 30 2.14 10.95 1.35
N ALA A 31 2.11 11.56 2.54
CA ALA A 31 0.99 12.39 2.99
C ALA A 31 0.83 13.66 2.17
N THR A 32 1.87 14.10 1.44
CA THR A 32 1.83 15.31 0.62
C THR A 32 1.31 15.05 -0.80
N MET A 33 1.13 13.79 -1.19
CA MET A 33 0.71 13.42 -2.54
C MET A 33 -0.60 12.65 -2.51
N GLU A 34 -1.43 12.88 -3.56
CA GLU A 34 -2.62 12.07 -3.77
C GLU A 34 -2.25 10.74 -4.41
N ASP A 35 -3.02 9.70 -4.10
CA ASP A 35 -2.89 8.39 -4.71
C ASP A 35 -4.17 8.00 -5.46
N TYR A 36 -4.15 6.83 -6.09
CA TYR A 36 -5.27 6.37 -6.92
C TYR A 36 -6.58 6.24 -6.12
N THR A 37 -6.52 5.89 -4.84
CA THR A 37 -7.73 5.81 -4.00
C THR A 37 -8.40 7.17 -3.83
N GLN A 38 -7.66 8.25 -4.03
CA GLN A 38 -8.14 9.62 -3.89
C GLN A 38 -8.59 10.23 -5.24
N HIS A 39 -7.74 10.17 -6.27
CA HIS A 39 -8.03 10.84 -7.54
C HIS A 39 -8.67 9.94 -8.62
N GLY A 40 -8.47 8.62 -8.57
CA GLY A 40 -9.03 7.70 -9.56
C GLY A 40 -8.50 7.87 -10.98
N ASP A 41 -7.34 8.49 -11.15
CA ASP A 41 -6.74 8.74 -12.46
C ASP A 41 -5.91 7.53 -12.90
N GLU A 42 -6.41 6.80 -13.90
CA GLU A 42 -5.77 5.58 -14.38
C GLU A 42 -4.41 5.82 -15.04
N LYS A 43 -4.23 6.95 -15.72
CA LYS A 43 -2.94 7.29 -16.33
C LYS A 43 -1.87 7.52 -15.25
N ARG A 44 -2.24 8.24 -14.20
CA ARG A 44 -1.35 8.46 -13.07
C ARG A 44 -1.03 7.14 -12.36
N ARG A 45 -2.03 6.26 -12.23
CA ARG A 45 -1.84 4.92 -11.68
C ARG A 45 -0.82 4.12 -12.49
N GLU A 46 -0.99 4.06 -13.80
CA GLU A 46 -0.07 3.34 -14.68
C GLU A 46 1.35 3.91 -14.61
N SER A 47 1.48 5.22 -14.61
CA SER A 47 2.79 5.88 -14.50
C SER A 47 3.46 5.57 -13.16
N TYR A 48 2.72 5.61 -12.07
CA TYR A 48 3.23 5.26 -10.75
C TYR A 48 3.71 3.82 -10.72
N ARG A 49 2.88 2.88 -11.20
CA ARG A 49 3.21 1.46 -11.19
C ARG A 49 4.43 1.16 -12.05
N ALA A 50 4.57 1.81 -13.19
CA ALA A 50 5.75 1.64 -14.04
C ALA A 50 7.03 2.12 -13.34
N ARG A 51 6.98 3.30 -12.69
CA ARG A 51 8.15 3.85 -11.98
C ARG A 51 8.54 3.04 -10.75
N HIS A 52 7.56 2.49 -10.04
CA HIS A 52 7.77 1.82 -8.75
C HIS A 52 7.77 0.30 -8.83
N ARG A 53 7.70 -0.27 -10.02
CA ARG A 53 7.75 -1.74 -10.18
C ARG A 53 9.00 -2.35 -9.55
N LYS A 54 10.12 -1.65 -9.64
CA LYS A 54 11.38 -2.09 -9.04
C LYS A 54 11.30 -2.28 -7.51
N ASP A 55 10.38 -1.57 -6.86
CA ASP A 55 10.20 -1.69 -5.41
C ASP A 55 9.70 -3.09 -5.02
N LEU A 56 9.13 -3.83 -5.97
CA LEU A 56 8.63 -5.18 -5.75
C LEU A 56 9.76 -6.24 -5.81
N GLU A 57 10.95 -5.87 -6.25
CA GLU A 57 12.08 -6.78 -6.38
C GLU A 57 12.61 -7.25 -5.03
N THR A 58 12.31 -6.53 -3.95
CA THR A 58 12.70 -6.96 -2.60
C THR A 58 12.04 -8.26 -2.18
N GLY A 59 10.89 -8.62 -2.79
CA GLY A 59 10.14 -9.82 -2.45
C GLY A 59 9.50 -9.79 -1.08
N ASP A 60 9.49 -8.65 -0.40
CA ASP A 60 8.97 -8.53 0.97
C ASP A 60 7.68 -7.69 1.00
N PRO A 61 6.49 -8.32 1.13
CA PRO A 61 5.22 -7.61 1.14
C PRO A 61 4.96 -6.78 2.40
N ARG A 62 5.89 -6.77 3.37
CA ARG A 62 5.79 -5.87 4.52
C ARG A 62 6.36 -4.50 4.25
N ARG A 63 7.08 -4.32 3.14
CA ARG A 63 7.74 -3.05 2.84
C ARG A 63 6.76 -2.00 2.33
N ALA A 64 7.11 -0.73 2.60
CA ALA A 64 6.28 0.41 2.19
C ALA A 64 6.05 0.45 0.68
N GLY A 65 7.04 0.09 -0.13
CA GLY A 65 6.89 0.04 -1.58
C GLY A 65 5.83 -0.94 -2.05
N TYR A 66 5.77 -2.13 -1.45
CA TYR A 66 4.72 -3.11 -1.72
C TYR A 66 3.34 -2.60 -1.31
N LEU A 67 3.26 -2.06 -0.09
CA LEU A 67 2.00 -1.58 0.45
C LEU A 67 1.44 -0.42 -0.37
N SER A 68 2.28 0.55 -0.72
CA SER A 68 1.85 1.67 -1.56
C SER A 68 1.41 1.20 -2.94
N TYR A 69 2.18 0.32 -3.58
CA TYR A 69 1.90 -0.17 -4.92
C TYR A 69 0.54 -0.87 -4.99
N TYR A 70 0.24 -1.75 -4.04
CA TYR A 70 -0.98 -2.57 -4.09
C TYR A 70 -2.17 -1.97 -3.35
N LEU A 71 -1.95 -1.18 -2.29
CA LEU A 71 -3.05 -0.64 -1.50
C LEU A 71 -3.49 0.75 -1.96
N LEU A 72 -2.55 1.61 -2.35
CA LEU A 72 -2.84 2.99 -2.75
C LEU A 72 -2.94 3.13 -4.27
N TRP A 73 -2.23 2.30 -5.01
CA TRP A 73 -2.18 2.29 -6.47
C TRP A 73 -2.60 0.93 -7.03
N GLY A 74 -3.48 0.24 -6.30
CA GLY A 74 -3.99 -1.07 -6.67
C GLY A 74 -5.09 -1.02 -7.73
N ASP A 75 -5.82 -2.12 -7.86
CA ASP A 75 -6.84 -2.25 -8.92
C ASP A 75 -8.14 -1.50 -8.60
N SER A 76 -8.34 -1.13 -7.34
CA SER A 76 -9.57 -0.46 -6.89
C SER A 76 -9.25 0.89 -6.27
N ARG A 77 -10.22 1.81 -6.32
CA ARG A 77 -10.18 3.06 -5.55
C ARG A 77 -10.52 2.84 -4.08
N SER A 78 -11.03 1.66 -3.73
CA SER A 78 -11.37 1.31 -2.35
C SER A 78 -10.16 0.72 -1.64
N LEU A 79 -9.67 1.40 -0.61
CA LEU A 79 -8.59 0.89 0.21
C LEU A 79 -8.96 -0.47 0.83
N ALA A 80 -10.19 -0.61 1.31
CA ALA A 80 -10.66 -1.87 1.90
C ALA A 80 -10.61 -3.02 0.89
N SER A 81 -11.04 -2.79 -0.35
CA SER A 81 -10.96 -3.80 -1.42
C SER A 81 -9.52 -4.17 -1.73
N ASN A 82 -8.64 -3.17 -1.79
CA ASN A 82 -7.22 -3.39 -2.05
C ASN A 82 -6.55 -4.18 -0.91
N ILE A 83 -6.94 -3.93 0.33
CA ILE A 83 -6.46 -4.69 1.49
C ILE A 83 -6.87 -6.16 1.38
N ARG A 84 -8.13 -6.42 1.05
CA ARG A 84 -8.62 -7.81 0.87
C ARG A 84 -7.86 -8.52 -0.24
N ALA A 85 -7.65 -7.87 -1.38
CA ALA A 85 -6.90 -8.42 -2.50
C ALA A 85 -5.43 -8.68 -2.12
N TYR A 86 -4.84 -7.79 -1.35
CA TYR A 86 -3.47 -7.93 -0.86
C TYR A 86 -3.30 -9.15 0.04
N LYS A 87 -4.21 -9.31 0.99
CA LYS A 87 -4.20 -10.46 1.90
C LYS A 87 -4.32 -11.77 1.13
N LYS A 88 -5.17 -11.80 0.12
CA LYS A 88 -5.35 -12.97 -0.73
C LYS A 88 -4.10 -13.26 -1.56
N ARG A 89 -3.53 -12.23 -2.18
CA ARG A 89 -2.34 -12.35 -3.05
C ARG A 89 -1.13 -12.92 -2.31
N PHE A 90 -0.92 -12.50 -1.07
CA PHE A 90 0.26 -12.86 -0.29
C PHE A 90 -0.06 -13.84 0.84
N SER A 91 -1.21 -14.47 0.81
CA SER A 91 -1.66 -15.46 1.80
C SER A 91 -1.61 -14.90 3.23
N MET A 92 -2.06 -13.72 3.38
CA MET A 92 -2.15 -13.04 4.66
C MET A 92 -3.58 -13.06 5.19
#